data_701b4d54d10fc6a6fc62aa95d19f5429
#
_entry.id   701b4d54d10fc6a6fc62aa95d19f5429
#
_cell.length_a   1.000
_cell.length_b   1.000
_cell.length_c   1.000
_cell.angle_alpha   90.00
_cell.angle_beta   90.00
_cell.angle_gamma   90.00
#
_symmetry.space_group_name_H-M   'P 1'
#
loop_
_entity.id
_entity.type
_entity.pdbx_description
1 polymer ?
#
loop_
_entity_poly.entity_id
_entity_poly.type
_entity_poly.pdbx_seq_one_letter_code
_entity_poly.pdbx_strand_id
1 'polypeptide(L)'
;GLRDLVGYSVKERVPLVQGHKGYKIFTNPPPSTGGTMILNALSSLSKEGAVGPKEIEKALMLAQPFGEARSSSVGSTTHLSIIDKNKNVASITTTNGVGAGRLIGNTGVMPNNMLGEEHLNPHGFHAWPKKQRIPSNIAPTLVFKNKEPVLALGSAGSSRIVSAIICTLANLINNGSSIEEAVSSPRLHIENGVLHHEPLKGWGAVSG
;
A
#
# COMPACT_ATOMS: atom_id res chain seq x y z
N GLY A 1 27.98 -9.09 0.17
CA GLY A 1 28.69 -10.38 0.07
C GLY A 1 28.07 -11.43 1.01
N LEU A 2 28.68 -12.62 1.15
CA LEU A 2 28.14 -13.71 1.98
C LEU A 2 27.89 -13.29 3.43
N ARG A 3 28.73 -12.44 3.99
CA ARG A 3 28.56 -11.89 5.35
C ARG A 3 27.27 -11.09 5.53
N ASP A 4 26.81 -10.41 4.49
CA ASP A 4 25.58 -9.62 4.52
C ASP A 4 24.37 -10.56 4.54
N LEU A 5 24.42 -11.67 3.82
CA LEU A 5 23.38 -12.70 3.83
C LEU A 5 23.30 -13.41 5.16
N VAL A 6 24.44 -13.82 5.74
CA VAL A 6 24.50 -14.48 7.06
C VAL A 6 24.02 -13.53 8.17
N GLY A 7 24.29 -12.25 8.06
CA GLY A 7 23.85 -11.23 9.03
C GLY A 7 22.40 -10.78 8.88
N TYR A 8 21.68 -11.26 7.85
CA TYR A 8 20.27 -10.89 7.64
C TYR A 8 19.36 -11.66 8.61
N SER A 9 18.42 -10.96 9.20
CA SER A 9 17.39 -11.55 10.07
C SER A 9 16.01 -11.00 9.75
N VAL A 10 14.99 -11.84 9.80
CA VAL A 10 13.59 -11.41 9.77
C VAL A 10 13.32 -10.60 11.03
N LYS A 11 12.51 -9.54 10.90
CA LYS A 11 12.07 -8.71 12.03
C LYS A 11 10.56 -8.84 12.19
N GLU A 12 10.16 -9.35 13.32
CA GLU A 12 8.78 -9.30 13.78
C GLU A 12 8.44 -7.89 14.23
N ARG A 13 7.23 -7.43 13.93
CA ARG A 13 6.74 -6.10 14.31
C ARG A 13 5.30 -6.17 14.71
N VAL A 14 4.92 -5.36 15.70
CA VAL A 14 3.53 -5.17 16.05
C VAL A 14 2.86 -4.38 14.91
N PRO A 15 1.75 -4.85 14.34
CA PRO A 15 1.04 -4.14 13.27
C PRO A 15 0.48 -2.81 13.76
N LEU A 16 0.33 -1.85 12.86
CA LEU A 16 -0.52 -0.70 13.10
C LEU A 16 -1.98 -1.13 13.11
N VAL A 17 -2.77 -0.54 14.01
CA VAL A 17 -4.19 -0.91 14.18
C VAL A 17 -5.04 0.36 14.27
N GLN A 18 -6.15 0.40 13.54
CA GLN A 18 -7.12 1.49 13.62
C GLN A 18 -8.55 0.98 13.52
N GLY A 19 -9.45 1.59 14.28
CA GLY A 19 -10.89 1.41 14.14
C GLY A 19 -11.50 2.37 13.12
N HIS A 20 -12.34 1.87 12.21
CA HIS A 20 -13.13 2.68 11.28
C HIS A 20 -14.49 2.03 11.02
N LYS A 21 -15.60 2.72 11.32
CA LYS A 21 -17.00 2.26 11.12
C LYS A 21 -17.27 0.84 11.64
N GLY A 22 -16.78 0.53 12.85
CA GLY A 22 -16.96 -0.79 13.48
C GLY A 22 -16.03 -1.89 13.00
N TYR A 23 -15.14 -1.59 12.05
CA TYR A 23 -14.07 -2.50 11.64
C TYR A 23 -12.76 -2.17 12.37
N LYS A 24 -11.90 -3.17 12.54
CA LYS A 24 -10.49 -3.02 12.93
C LYS A 24 -9.60 -3.34 11.74
N ILE A 25 -8.76 -2.39 11.37
CA ILE A 25 -7.85 -2.51 10.24
C ILE A 25 -6.45 -2.67 10.79
N PHE A 26 -5.76 -3.71 10.36
CA PHE A 26 -4.39 -4.04 10.71
C PHE A 26 -3.53 -3.92 9.46
N THR A 27 -2.41 -3.23 9.56
CA THR A 27 -1.48 -3.08 8.45
C THR A 27 -0.04 -3.00 8.95
N ASN A 28 0.94 -3.08 8.05
CA ASN A 28 2.33 -3.12 8.45
C ASN A 28 2.84 -1.77 8.99
N PRO A 29 3.70 -1.81 10.02
CA PRO A 29 4.30 -0.62 10.63
C PRO A 29 5.55 -0.15 9.88
N PRO A 30 6.14 0.98 10.27
CA PRO A 30 7.47 1.38 9.81
C PRO A 30 8.52 0.25 9.93
N PRO A 31 9.50 0.20 9.00
CA PRO A 31 9.85 1.23 8.04
C PRO A 31 8.95 1.30 6.78
N SER A 32 7.97 0.41 6.61
CA SER A 32 7.00 0.60 5.55
C SER A 32 6.15 1.84 5.83
N THR A 33 5.99 2.70 4.82
CA THR A 33 5.18 3.91 4.87
C THR A 33 3.72 3.64 4.52
N GLY A 34 3.46 2.61 3.70
CA GLY A 34 2.14 2.33 3.16
C GLY A 34 1.06 2.14 4.22
N GLY A 35 1.36 1.41 5.30
CA GLY A 35 0.40 1.22 6.39
C GLY A 35 0.00 2.52 7.08
N THR A 36 0.97 3.38 7.39
CA THR A 36 0.70 4.70 8.00
C THR A 36 -0.15 5.57 7.07
N MET A 37 0.17 5.58 5.77
CA MET A 37 -0.58 6.35 4.77
C MET A 37 -2.04 5.89 4.69
N ILE A 38 -2.29 4.57 4.68
CA ILE A 38 -3.65 4.00 4.67
C ILE A 38 -4.43 4.45 5.91
N LEU A 39 -3.84 4.33 7.09
CA LEU A 39 -4.54 4.69 8.32
C LEU A 39 -4.81 6.20 8.41
N ASN A 40 -3.88 7.04 7.97
CA ASN A 40 -4.08 8.50 7.90
C ASN A 40 -5.24 8.85 6.96
N ALA A 41 -5.30 8.25 5.77
CA ALA A 41 -6.41 8.44 4.84
C ALA A 41 -7.75 8.04 5.46
N LEU A 42 -7.83 6.83 6.04
CA LEU A 42 -9.05 6.35 6.68
C LEU A 42 -9.49 7.22 7.86
N SER A 43 -8.53 7.82 8.60
CA SER A 43 -8.84 8.76 9.69
C SER A 43 -9.52 10.02 9.19
N SER A 44 -9.25 10.44 7.96
CA SER A 44 -9.81 11.66 7.36
C SER A 44 -11.15 11.42 6.66
N LEU A 45 -11.51 10.16 6.37
CA LEU A 45 -12.80 9.84 5.80
C LEU A 45 -13.92 9.95 6.85
N SER A 46 -15.10 10.35 6.41
CA SER A 46 -16.28 10.43 7.27
C SER A 46 -16.54 9.07 7.94
N LYS A 47 -16.86 9.10 9.22
CA LYS A 47 -17.34 7.93 9.95
C LYS A 47 -18.85 7.70 9.75
N GLU A 48 -19.54 8.66 9.16
CA GLU A 48 -20.98 8.62 8.87
C GLU A 48 -21.21 8.74 7.38
N GLY A 49 -22.16 7.95 6.85
CA GLY A 49 -22.55 7.97 5.44
C GLY A 49 -21.51 7.39 4.47
N ALA A 50 -21.85 7.51 3.20
CA ALA A 50 -21.01 7.15 2.07
C ALA A 50 -20.00 8.28 1.77
N VAL A 51 -18.95 7.93 1.06
CA VAL A 51 -17.91 8.87 0.61
C VAL A 51 -17.83 8.86 -0.92
N GLY A 52 -17.69 10.06 -1.48
CA GLY A 52 -17.51 10.24 -2.92
C GLY A 52 -16.05 10.46 -3.31
N PRO A 53 -15.82 10.76 -4.61
CA PRO A 53 -14.49 11.00 -5.15
C PRO A 53 -13.74 12.11 -4.44
N LYS A 54 -14.42 13.23 -4.14
CA LYS A 54 -13.79 14.40 -3.49
C LYS A 54 -13.28 14.10 -2.08
N GLU A 55 -14.04 13.31 -1.32
CA GLU A 55 -13.62 12.87 0.01
C GLU A 55 -12.43 11.91 -0.08
N ILE A 56 -12.44 10.99 -1.05
CA ILE A 56 -11.33 10.06 -1.29
C ILE A 56 -10.09 10.82 -1.77
N GLU A 57 -10.24 11.77 -2.69
CA GLU A 57 -9.16 12.65 -3.15
C GLU A 57 -8.50 13.37 -1.98
N LYS A 58 -9.31 14.04 -1.14
CA LYS A 58 -8.81 14.71 0.06
C LYS A 58 -8.08 13.75 1.00
N ALA A 59 -8.60 12.55 1.20
CA ALA A 59 -7.97 11.54 2.02
C ALA A 59 -6.63 11.08 1.42
N LEU A 60 -6.54 10.93 0.11
CA LEU A 60 -5.30 10.61 -0.60
C LEU A 60 -4.27 11.74 -0.47
N MET A 61 -4.68 13.01 -0.55
CA MET A 61 -3.78 14.14 -0.32
C MET A 61 -3.18 14.12 1.08
N LEU A 62 -4.00 13.86 2.09
CA LEU A 62 -3.54 13.78 3.49
C LEU A 62 -2.69 12.55 3.79
N ALA A 63 -2.80 11.51 2.97
CA ALA A 63 -2.01 10.29 3.10
C ALA A 63 -0.60 10.42 2.53
N GLN A 64 -0.35 11.37 1.61
CA GLN A 64 0.95 11.51 0.97
C GLN A 64 2.06 11.79 2.01
N PRO A 65 3.21 11.11 1.90
CA PRO A 65 4.38 11.51 2.68
C PRO A 65 4.83 12.90 2.22
N PHE A 66 5.35 13.69 3.14
CA PHE A 66 5.96 14.97 2.80
C PHE A 66 7.15 14.73 1.86
N GLY A 67 7.04 15.17 0.62
CA GLY A 67 8.08 15.06 -0.40
C GLY A 67 7.54 14.58 -1.74
N GLU A 68 7.97 15.23 -2.80
CA GLU A 68 7.68 14.83 -4.17
C GLU A 68 8.54 13.61 -4.52
N ALA A 69 7.90 12.54 -4.94
CA ALA A 69 8.60 11.36 -5.42
C ALA A 69 8.02 10.90 -6.75
N ARG A 70 8.80 10.95 -7.80
CA ARG A 70 8.43 10.43 -9.12
C ARG A 70 8.55 8.91 -9.12
N SER A 71 7.48 8.21 -9.46
CA SER A 71 7.53 6.80 -9.80
C SER A 71 7.06 6.62 -11.23
N SER A 72 7.99 6.33 -12.11
CA SER A 72 7.71 6.09 -13.54
C SER A 72 7.79 4.61 -13.93
N SER A 73 8.00 3.70 -12.97
CA SER A 73 8.28 2.30 -13.26
C SER A 73 7.09 1.37 -12.97
N VAL A 74 6.86 0.44 -13.86
CA VAL A 74 5.98 -0.72 -13.62
C VAL A 74 6.71 -1.64 -12.65
N GLY A 75 6.36 -1.59 -11.35
CA GLY A 75 6.99 -2.42 -10.33
C GLY A 75 6.58 -3.89 -10.43
N SER A 76 7.47 -4.81 -10.05
CA SER A 76 7.21 -6.24 -9.95
C SER A 76 6.77 -6.63 -8.53
N THR A 77 5.72 -6.03 -8.04
CA THR A 77 5.12 -6.36 -6.74
C THR A 77 4.06 -7.44 -6.91
N THR A 78 4.06 -8.42 -6.02
CA THR A 78 3.04 -9.47 -5.96
C THR A 78 2.39 -9.47 -4.60
N HIS A 79 1.07 -9.65 -4.57
CA HIS A 79 0.30 -9.77 -3.35
C HIS A 79 -0.47 -11.09 -3.32
N LEU A 80 -0.52 -11.72 -2.14
CA LEU A 80 -1.25 -12.94 -1.87
C LEU A 80 -2.08 -12.80 -0.59
N SER A 81 -3.36 -13.11 -0.66
CA SER A 81 -4.28 -13.20 0.48
C SER A 81 -4.84 -14.60 0.60
N ILE A 82 -4.80 -15.17 1.80
CA ILE A 82 -5.31 -16.52 2.08
C ILE A 82 -6.15 -16.47 3.36
N ILE A 83 -7.31 -17.11 3.32
CA ILE A 83 -8.13 -17.39 4.50
C ILE A 83 -8.44 -18.89 4.49
N ASP A 84 -8.10 -19.61 5.55
CA ASP A 84 -8.37 -21.02 5.67
C ASP A 84 -9.75 -21.29 6.30
N LYS A 85 -10.14 -22.57 6.34
CA LYS A 85 -11.41 -23.03 6.94
C LYS A 85 -11.54 -22.73 8.45
N ASN A 86 -10.42 -22.54 9.13
CA ASN A 86 -10.36 -22.21 10.56
C ASN A 86 -10.31 -20.69 10.80
N LYS A 87 -10.45 -19.89 9.73
CA LYS A 87 -10.34 -18.44 9.73
C LYS A 87 -8.94 -17.90 10.08
N ASN A 88 -7.91 -18.72 9.94
CA ASN A 88 -6.54 -18.20 9.89
C ASN A 88 -6.38 -17.40 8.61
N VAL A 89 -5.77 -16.22 8.72
CA VAL A 89 -5.62 -15.29 7.60
C VAL A 89 -4.17 -14.88 7.41
N ALA A 90 -3.72 -14.89 6.17
CA ALA A 90 -2.42 -14.36 5.77
C ALA A 90 -2.58 -13.35 4.64
N SER A 91 -1.86 -12.24 4.73
CA SER A 91 -1.80 -11.18 3.72
C SER A 91 -0.31 -10.88 3.49
N ILE A 92 0.20 -11.21 2.32
CA ILE A 92 1.64 -11.19 2.03
C ILE A 92 1.88 -10.34 0.78
N THR A 93 2.72 -9.33 0.90
CA THR A 93 3.19 -8.55 -0.24
C THR A 93 4.70 -8.70 -0.38
N THR A 94 5.17 -9.05 -1.55
CA THR A 94 6.59 -9.17 -1.88
C THR A 94 6.91 -8.33 -3.12
N THR A 95 8.11 -7.77 -3.15
CA THR A 95 8.56 -6.94 -4.26
C THR A 95 10.07 -6.97 -4.43
N ASN A 96 10.50 -6.91 -5.68
CA ASN A 96 11.89 -6.65 -6.05
C ASN A 96 12.06 -5.25 -6.68
N GLY A 97 11.06 -4.37 -6.51
CA GLY A 97 10.98 -3.14 -7.31
C GLY A 97 10.74 -3.50 -8.77
N VAL A 98 11.65 -3.13 -9.65
CA VAL A 98 11.69 -3.62 -11.06
C VAL A 98 12.78 -4.66 -11.27
N GLY A 99 13.52 -5.00 -10.20
CA GLY A 99 14.67 -5.88 -10.22
C GLY A 99 15.95 -5.19 -10.70
N ALA A 100 17.10 -5.72 -10.30
CA ALA A 100 18.41 -5.13 -10.60
C ALA A 100 18.89 -5.39 -12.04
N GLY A 101 18.10 -6.07 -12.87
CA GLY A 101 18.44 -6.38 -14.27
C GLY A 101 19.58 -7.39 -14.44
N ARG A 102 20.04 -8.03 -13.35
CA ARG A 102 21.13 -9.02 -13.39
C ARG A 102 20.93 -10.09 -12.31
N LEU A 103 21.44 -11.27 -12.56
CA LEU A 103 21.48 -12.35 -11.58
C LEU A 103 22.76 -12.29 -10.72
N ILE A 104 22.70 -12.79 -9.52
CA ILE A 104 23.86 -13.00 -8.66
C ILE A 104 24.57 -14.29 -9.08
N GLY A 105 25.64 -14.16 -9.87
CA GLY A 105 26.37 -15.33 -10.36
C GLY A 105 25.44 -16.37 -10.97
N ASN A 106 25.64 -17.64 -10.61
CA ASN A 106 24.84 -18.77 -11.11
C ASN A 106 23.69 -19.18 -10.17
N THR A 107 23.24 -18.29 -9.26
CA THR A 107 22.25 -18.62 -8.26
C THR A 107 20.80 -18.59 -8.77
N GLY A 108 20.55 -17.97 -9.91
CA GLY A 108 19.19 -17.68 -10.40
C GLY A 108 18.48 -16.54 -9.63
N VAL A 109 19.12 -15.95 -8.63
CA VAL A 109 18.52 -14.87 -7.81
C VAL A 109 18.76 -13.52 -8.46
N MET A 110 17.67 -12.78 -8.72
CA MET A 110 17.71 -11.38 -9.13
C MET A 110 17.55 -10.48 -7.90
N PRO A 111 18.51 -9.63 -7.55
CA PRO A 111 18.37 -8.64 -6.49
C PRO A 111 17.28 -7.61 -6.82
N ASN A 112 16.74 -6.97 -5.79
CA ASN A 112 15.90 -5.80 -5.98
C ASN A 112 16.71 -4.58 -6.42
N ASN A 113 16.00 -3.55 -6.92
CA ASN A 113 16.59 -2.24 -7.25
C ASN A 113 16.10 -1.12 -6.33
N MET A 114 15.51 -1.42 -5.17
CA MET A 114 14.81 -0.44 -4.33
C MET A 114 15.68 0.73 -3.86
N LEU A 115 16.99 0.54 -3.72
CA LEU A 115 17.94 1.66 -3.47
C LEU A 115 18.07 2.62 -4.66
N GLY A 116 17.62 2.24 -5.84
CA GLY A 116 17.58 3.06 -7.06
C GLY A 116 16.18 3.62 -7.36
N GLU A 117 15.17 3.38 -6.50
CA GLU A 117 13.82 3.92 -6.67
C GLU A 117 13.70 5.28 -5.98
N GLU A 118 13.48 6.35 -6.77
CA GLU A 118 13.50 7.73 -6.29
C GLU A 118 12.52 7.96 -5.13
N HIS A 119 11.31 7.43 -5.22
CA HIS A 119 10.27 7.58 -4.19
C HIS A 119 10.60 6.89 -2.85
N LEU A 120 11.56 5.97 -2.82
CA LEU A 120 12.07 5.36 -1.59
C LEU A 120 13.31 6.07 -1.05
N ASN A 121 13.83 7.06 -1.77
CA ASN A 121 15.05 7.79 -1.45
C ASN A 121 14.79 9.30 -1.33
N PRO A 122 13.97 9.75 -0.35
CA PRO A 122 13.56 11.16 -0.22
C PRO A 122 14.72 12.13 0.03
N HIS A 123 15.86 11.62 0.49
CA HIS A 123 17.09 12.41 0.72
C HIS A 123 18.11 12.28 -0.41
N GLY A 124 17.70 11.69 -1.53
CA GLY A 124 18.57 11.40 -2.68
C GLY A 124 19.22 10.01 -2.61
N PHE A 125 19.77 9.59 -3.74
CA PHE A 125 20.44 8.31 -3.86
C PHE A 125 21.73 8.29 -3.00
N HIS A 126 22.05 7.12 -2.45
CA HIS A 126 23.19 6.88 -1.57
C HIS A 126 23.15 7.60 -0.21
N ALA A 127 22.05 8.28 0.12
CA ALA A 127 21.90 9.00 1.39
C ALA A 127 21.52 8.09 2.58
N TRP A 128 21.05 6.86 2.32
CA TRP A 128 20.66 5.93 3.39
C TRP A 128 21.86 5.50 4.23
N PRO A 129 21.77 5.61 5.56
CA PRO A 129 22.80 5.09 6.45
C PRO A 129 22.99 3.58 6.27
N LYS A 130 24.23 3.13 6.37
CA LYS A 130 24.55 1.70 6.31
C LYS A 130 23.80 0.93 7.39
N LYS A 131 23.38 -0.31 7.09
CA LYS A 131 22.65 -1.22 7.98
C LYS A 131 21.24 -0.76 8.37
N GLN A 132 20.71 0.30 7.81
CA GLN A 132 19.30 0.66 7.94
C GLN A 132 18.44 -0.08 6.91
N ARG A 133 17.21 -0.42 7.30
CA ARG A 133 16.20 -0.92 6.38
C ARG A 133 15.55 0.26 5.67
N ILE A 134 15.50 0.19 4.36
CA ILE A 134 14.79 1.19 3.55
C ILE A 134 13.28 1.06 3.73
N PRO A 135 12.50 2.12 3.53
CA PRO A 135 11.04 2.07 3.50
C PRO A 135 10.52 1.32 2.28
N SER A 136 9.24 1.06 2.28
CA SER A 136 8.50 0.57 1.12
C SER A 136 7.05 1.01 1.22
N ASN A 137 6.33 1.03 0.09
CA ASN A 137 4.89 1.32 0.06
C ASN A 137 4.03 0.06 0.18
N ILE A 138 4.64 -1.13 0.29
CA ILE A 138 3.88 -2.37 0.46
C ILE A 138 3.06 -2.31 1.75
N ALA A 139 1.80 -2.69 1.67
CA ALA A 139 0.85 -2.54 2.76
C ALA A 139 -0.14 -3.71 2.80
N PRO A 140 0.33 -4.94 3.09
CA PRO A 140 -0.58 -6.04 3.35
C PRO A 140 -1.50 -5.63 4.50
N THR A 141 -2.81 -5.76 4.29
CA THR A 141 -3.83 -5.25 5.20
C THR A 141 -4.84 -6.33 5.52
N LEU A 142 -5.23 -6.40 6.78
CA LEU A 142 -6.28 -7.28 7.29
C LEU A 142 -7.39 -6.43 7.90
N VAL A 143 -8.64 -6.82 7.67
CA VAL A 143 -9.80 -6.17 8.26
C VAL A 143 -10.61 -7.19 9.07
N PHE A 144 -10.93 -6.81 10.28
CA PHE A 144 -11.73 -7.60 11.21
C PHE A 144 -13.02 -6.87 11.55
N LYS A 145 -14.09 -7.63 11.71
CA LYS A 145 -15.35 -7.19 12.28
C LYS A 145 -15.79 -8.18 13.37
N ASN A 146 -16.17 -7.70 14.55
CA ASN A 146 -16.57 -8.55 15.66
C ASN A 146 -15.55 -9.66 16.00
N LYS A 147 -14.25 -9.35 15.95
CA LYS A 147 -13.11 -10.26 16.16
C LYS A 147 -12.91 -11.32 15.06
N GLU A 148 -13.72 -11.32 14.01
CA GLU A 148 -13.59 -12.23 12.88
C GLU A 148 -12.86 -11.55 11.71
N PRO A 149 -11.93 -12.22 11.03
CA PRO A 149 -11.34 -11.71 9.81
C PRO A 149 -12.39 -11.71 8.71
N VAL A 150 -12.62 -10.55 8.11
CA VAL A 150 -13.60 -10.39 7.04
C VAL A 150 -12.96 -10.04 5.70
N LEU A 151 -11.71 -9.58 5.72
CA LEU A 151 -11.01 -9.20 4.50
C LEU A 151 -9.49 -9.30 4.71
N ALA A 152 -8.80 -9.79 3.69
CA ALA A 152 -7.36 -9.69 3.52
C ALA A 152 -7.11 -9.08 2.14
N LEU A 153 -6.34 -8.02 2.08
CA LEU A 153 -6.07 -7.32 0.82
C LEU A 153 -4.67 -6.72 0.78
N GLY A 154 -4.24 -6.44 -0.42
CA GLY A 154 -3.05 -5.68 -0.75
C GLY A 154 -3.06 -5.35 -2.22
N SER A 155 -2.00 -4.76 -2.70
CA SER A 155 -1.92 -4.34 -4.10
C SER A 155 -0.49 -4.41 -4.62
N ALA A 156 -0.36 -4.41 -5.92
CA ALA A 156 0.85 -4.12 -6.68
C ALA A 156 0.74 -2.71 -7.29
N GLY A 157 1.82 -2.16 -7.83
CA GLY A 157 1.79 -0.91 -8.59
C GLY A 157 2.61 0.24 -8.00
N SER A 158 3.70 -0.04 -7.30
CA SER A 158 4.65 0.97 -6.80
C SER A 158 3.96 2.04 -5.94
N SER A 159 3.99 3.32 -6.35
CA SER A 159 3.30 4.43 -5.67
C SER A 159 1.78 4.24 -5.55
N ARG A 160 1.17 3.50 -6.48
CA ARG A 160 -0.29 3.27 -6.55
C ARG A 160 -0.80 2.23 -5.58
N ILE A 161 0.07 1.45 -4.91
CA ILE A 161 -0.33 0.42 -3.94
C ILE A 161 -1.26 1.01 -2.87
N VAL A 162 -0.86 2.12 -2.29
CA VAL A 162 -1.59 2.74 -1.17
C VAL A 162 -2.94 3.27 -1.63
N SER A 163 -2.99 3.99 -2.74
CA SER A 163 -4.25 4.55 -3.27
C SER A 163 -5.23 3.46 -3.65
N ALA A 164 -4.78 2.37 -4.26
CA ALA A 164 -5.64 1.24 -4.60
C ALA A 164 -6.28 0.63 -3.35
N ILE A 165 -5.51 0.44 -2.28
CA ILE A 165 -6.01 -0.09 -1.00
C ILE A 165 -6.99 0.90 -0.36
N ILE A 166 -6.68 2.20 -0.34
CA ILE A 166 -7.56 3.25 0.23
C ILE A 166 -8.90 3.29 -0.52
N CYS A 167 -8.89 3.34 -1.86
CA CYS A 167 -10.11 3.38 -2.66
C CYS A 167 -10.97 2.13 -2.42
N THR A 168 -10.35 0.95 -2.38
CA THR A 168 -11.07 -0.30 -2.12
C THR A 168 -11.67 -0.32 -0.71
N LEU A 169 -10.92 0.07 0.32
CA LEU A 169 -11.42 0.14 1.69
C LEU A 169 -12.55 1.17 1.86
N ALA A 170 -12.43 2.34 1.21
CA ALA A 170 -13.48 3.35 1.22
C ALA A 170 -14.77 2.83 0.60
N ASN A 171 -14.70 2.15 -0.54
CA ASN A 171 -15.87 1.55 -1.18
C ASN A 171 -16.49 0.43 -0.33
N LEU A 172 -15.68 -0.47 0.22
CA LEU A 172 -16.18 -1.56 1.06
C LEU A 172 -16.77 -1.06 2.38
N ILE A 173 -16.04 -0.23 3.11
CA ILE A 173 -16.39 0.11 4.49
C ILE A 173 -17.31 1.32 4.56
N ASN A 174 -17.06 2.37 3.76
CA ASN A 174 -17.87 3.58 3.77
C ASN A 174 -19.13 3.45 2.91
N ASN A 175 -18.99 2.87 1.72
CA ASN A 175 -20.08 2.82 0.74
C ASN A 175 -20.86 1.51 0.80
N GLY A 176 -20.38 0.48 1.53
CA GLY A 176 -21.05 -0.80 1.65
C GLY A 176 -21.06 -1.62 0.36
N SER A 177 -20.14 -1.34 -0.58
CA SER A 177 -20.01 -2.07 -1.83
C SER A 177 -19.63 -3.53 -1.57
N SER A 178 -20.01 -4.43 -2.47
CA SER A 178 -19.48 -5.79 -2.51
C SER A 178 -17.95 -5.76 -2.81
N ILE A 179 -17.27 -6.86 -2.55
CA ILE A 179 -15.82 -6.98 -2.85
C ILE A 179 -15.56 -6.77 -4.34
N GLU A 180 -16.40 -7.37 -5.19
CA GLU A 180 -16.28 -7.26 -6.64
C GLU A 180 -16.47 -5.82 -7.12
N GLU A 181 -17.51 -5.13 -6.66
CA GLU A 181 -17.75 -3.72 -6.95
C GLU A 181 -16.62 -2.84 -6.46
N ALA A 182 -16.14 -3.01 -5.23
CA ALA A 182 -15.08 -2.20 -4.66
C ALA A 182 -13.75 -2.33 -5.40
N VAL A 183 -13.42 -3.54 -5.88
CA VAL A 183 -12.19 -3.79 -6.65
C VAL A 183 -12.33 -3.28 -8.09
N SER A 184 -13.52 -3.37 -8.67
CA SER A 184 -13.82 -2.93 -10.05
C SER A 184 -14.12 -1.44 -10.16
N SER A 185 -14.36 -0.76 -9.04
CA SER A 185 -14.64 0.68 -9.02
C SER A 185 -13.45 1.50 -9.53
N PRO A 186 -13.70 2.61 -10.23
CA PRO A 186 -12.66 3.52 -10.67
C PRO A 186 -11.79 3.97 -9.49
N ARG A 187 -10.48 4.03 -9.72
CA ARG A 187 -9.50 4.40 -8.71
C ARG A 187 -9.00 5.81 -8.93
N LEU A 188 -8.70 6.46 -7.82
CA LEU A 188 -8.02 7.74 -7.75
C LEU A 188 -6.59 7.54 -7.28
N HIS A 189 -5.66 8.33 -7.77
CA HIS A 189 -4.27 8.35 -7.33
C HIS A 189 -3.73 9.77 -7.41
N ILE A 190 -2.97 10.17 -6.41
CA ILE A 190 -2.27 11.46 -6.42
C ILE A 190 -0.78 11.20 -6.53
N GLU A 191 -0.16 11.81 -7.52
CA GLU A 191 1.28 11.75 -7.71
C GLU A 191 1.80 13.15 -8.08
N ASN A 192 2.77 13.65 -7.32
CA ASN A 192 3.32 15.01 -7.48
C ASN A 192 2.26 16.12 -7.47
N GLY A 193 1.26 16.01 -6.61
CA GLY A 193 0.15 16.98 -6.53
C GLY A 193 -0.87 16.89 -7.68
N VAL A 194 -0.69 15.97 -8.62
CA VAL A 194 -1.61 15.77 -9.74
C VAL A 194 -2.54 14.59 -9.44
N LEU A 195 -3.85 14.81 -9.61
CA LEU A 195 -4.85 13.77 -9.51
C LEU A 195 -4.91 12.97 -10.81
N HIS A 196 -4.68 11.68 -10.71
CA HIS A 196 -4.90 10.68 -11.75
C HIS A 196 -6.14 9.87 -11.40
N HIS A 197 -7.00 9.60 -12.36
CA HIS A 197 -8.20 8.80 -12.15
C HIS A 197 -8.51 7.92 -13.36
N GLU A 198 -9.11 6.77 -13.09
CA GLU A 198 -9.75 5.95 -14.14
C GLU A 198 -11.07 6.60 -14.57
N PRO A 199 -11.64 6.26 -15.74
CA PRO A 199 -12.90 6.85 -16.21
C PRO A 199 -14.01 6.70 -15.18
N LEU A 200 -14.51 7.81 -14.68
CA LEU A 200 -15.50 7.87 -13.59
C LEU A 200 -16.92 7.83 -14.19
N LYS A 201 -17.37 6.67 -14.65
CA LYS A 201 -18.78 6.51 -15.09
C LYS A 201 -19.70 6.66 -13.87
N GLY A 202 -20.57 7.66 -13.91
CA GLY A 202 -21.55 7.92 -12.83
C GLY A 202 -21.06 8.79 -11.68
N TRP A 203 -19.82 9.23 -11.70
CA TRP A 203 -19.32 10.24 -10.77
C TRP A 203 -19.38 11.61 -11.44
N GLY A 204 -20.06 12.58 -10.83
CA GLY A 204 -20.10 13.95 -11.37
C GLY A 204 -18.70 14.52 -11.59
N ALA A 205 -18.57 15.48 -12.50
CA ALA A 205 -17.29 16.03 -12.91
C ALA A 205 -16.40 16.36 -11.71
N VAL A 206 -15.27 15.68 -11.60
CA VAL A 206 -14.18 16.07 -10.72
C VAL A 206 -13.63 17.35 -11.35
N SER A 207 -13.80 18.49 -10.67
CA SER A 207 -13.27 19.76 -11.14
C SER A 207 -11.76 19.66 -11.26
N GLY A 208 -11.25 19.81 -12.49
CA GLY A 208 -9.83 19.99 -12.77
C GLY A 208 -9.28 21.28 -12.17
#